data_dba827f7af33a47266da531c8f7e4144
#
_entry.id   dba827f7af33a47266da531c8f7e4144
#
_cell.length_a   1.000
_cell.length_b   1.000
_cell.length_c   1.000
_cell.angle_alpha   90.00
_cell.angle_beta   90.00
_cell.angle_gamma   90.00
#
_symmetry.space_group_name_H-M   'P 1'
#
loop_
_entity.id
_entity.type
_entity.pdbx_description
1 polymer ?
#
loop_
_entity_poly.entity_id
_entity_poly.type
_entity_poly.pdbx_seq_one_letter_code
_entity_poly.pdbx_strand_id
1 'polypeptide(L)'
;LNFLHDKLTGLGSSMILVTKGFEQFKSQNTDTAPPWDWQRDVLQQLAMNLRKALFPIHVAANKSDMALSGVLSNINTNGIIIPCMADMELALRRASSSGMIDYEMGCNEFSISNTANLNEKQLEALNKMREKLASVGSTGVAEIIDKVLFDQLNRIVVYPVQDEGQ
;
A
#
# COMPACT_ATOMS: atom_id res chain seq x y z
N LEU A 1 27.46 11.68 -1.61
CA LEU A 1 25.98 11.75 -1.62
C LEU A 1 25.45 12.39 -2.89
N ASN A 2 25.95 13.55 -3.32
CA ASN A 2 25.49 14.23 -4.53
C ASN A 2 25.54 13.34 -5.77
N PHE A 3 26.65 12.63 -5.98
CA PHE A 3 26.78 11.68 -7.08
C PHE A 3 25.70 10.58 -7.04
N LEU A 4 25.42 10.01 -5.88
CA LEU A 4 24.36 9.01 -5.73
C LEU A 4 22.99 9.60 -6.03
N HIS A 5 22.72 10.78 -5.51
CA HIS A 5 21.46 11.49 -5.78
C HIS A 5 21.28 11.75 -7.29
N ASP A 6 22.29 12.30 -7.95
CA ASP A 6 22.25 12.60 -9.39
C ASP A 6 21.94 11.34 -10.23
N LYS A 7 22.54 10.20 -9.86
CA LYS A 7 22.28 8.91 -10.55
C LYS A 7 20.91 8.34 -10.27
N LEU A 8 20.35 8.63 -9.11
CA LEU A 8 19.04 8.09 -8.67
C LEU A 8 17.86 9.04 -8.92
N THR A 9 18.14 10.29 -9.29
CA THR A 9 17.08 11.32 -9.55
C THR A 9 16.10 10.87 -10.62
N GLY A 10 16.59 10.22 -11.70
CA GLY A 10 15.75 9.68 -12.76
C GLY A 10 14.74 8.61 -12.30
N LEU A 11 14.94 8.03 -11.11
CA LEU A 11 14.03 7.10 -10.48
C LEU A 11 13.07 7.77 -9.47
N GLY A 12 13.04 9.11 -9.41
CA GLY A 12 12.18 9.86 -8.51
C GLY A 12 12.69 9.93 -7.06
N SER A 13 13.98 9.67 -6.84
CA SER A 13 14.56 9.75 -5.49
C SER A 13 14.75 11.19 -5.03
N SER A 14 14.51 11.44 -3.73
CA SER A 14 14.87 12.70 -3.08
C SER A 14 16.21 12.59 -2.35
N MET A 15 16.92 13.72 -2.19
CA MET A 15 18.17 13.79 -1.44
C MET A 15 17.98 13.26 0.00
N ILE A 16 16.84 13.54 0.63
CA ILE A 16 16.52 13.10 1.98
C ILE A 16 16.54 11.57 2.09
N LEU A 17 15.90 10.89 1.14
CA LEU A 17 15.85 9.41 1.13
C LEU A 17 17.21 8.80 0.80
N VAL A 18 17.98 9.41 -0.11
CA VAL A 18 19.35 8.96 -0.42
C VAL A 18 20.23 9.11 0.82
N THR A 19 20.15 10.24 1.51
CA THR A 19 20.90 10.47 2.77
C THR A 19 20.51 9.45 3.83
N LYS A 20 19.22 9.23 4.04
CA LYS A 20 18.72 8.22 5.00
C LYS A 20 19.26 6.81 4.71
N GLY A 21 19.21 6.37 3.47
CA GLY A 21 19.72 5.06 3.06
C GLY A 21 21.24 4.94 3.24
N PHE A 22 21.97 6.02 2.97
CA PHE A 22 23.41 6.08 3.15
C PHE A 22 23.83 6.09 4.62
N GLU A 23 23.14 6.83 5.48
CA GLU A 23 23.39 6.84 6.92
C GLU A 23 23.07 5.49 7.56
N GLN A 24 22.00 4.84 7.13
CA GLN A 24 21.67 3.49 7.57
C GLN A 24 22.76 2.49 7.16
N PHE A 25 23.31 2.61 5.95
CA PHE A 25 24.45 1.82 5.52
C PHE A 25 25.67 2.09 6.43
N LYS A 26 26.01 3.35 6.70
CA LYS A 26 27.14 3.72 7.56
C LYS A 26 27.01 3.18 8.98
N SER A 27 25.79 3.17 9.54
CA SER A 27 25.57 2.64 10.88
C SER A 27 25.78 1.11 10.99
N GLN A 28 25.65 0.41 9.87
CA GLN A 28 25.83 -1.04 9.78
C GLN A 28 27.25 -1.45 9.36
N ASN A 29 28.02 -0.52 8.82
CA ASN A 29 29.38 -0.74 8.34
C ASN A 29 30.37 0.13 9.11
N THR A 30 31.27 -0.52 9.82
CA THR A 30 32.36 0.12 10.55
C THR A 30 33.61 0.30 9.70
N ASP A 31 33.57 -0.11 8.43
CA ASP A 31 34.69 0.04 7.52
C ASP A 31 34.94 1.52 7.22
N THR A 32 36.14 1.98 7.53
CA THR A 32 36.60 3.36 7.32
C THR A 32 37.31 3.54 5.99
N ALA A 33 37.41 2.48 5.16
CA ALA A 33 38.02 2.57 3.84
C ALA A 33 37.30 3.58 2.94
N PRO A 34 38.01 4.30 2.10
CA PRO A 34 37.37 5.21 1.15
C PRO A 34 36.53 4.42 0.12
N PRO A 35 35.45 5.02 -0.46
CA PRO A 35 34.50 4.31 -1.32
C PRO A 35 35.10 3.60 -2.54
N TRP A 36 36.22 4.06 -3.05
CA TRP A 36 36.91 3.45 -4.21
C TRP A 36 37.65 2.16 -3.87
N ASP A 37 37.89 1.90 -2.55
CA ASP A 37 38.52 0.67 -2.06
C ASP A 37 37.51 -0.36 -1.57
N TRP A 38 36.20 -0.01 -1.62
CA TRP A 38 35.16 -0.92 -1.14
C TRP A 38 35.05 -2.16 -2.02
N GLN A 39 35.01 -3.30 -1.36
CA GLN A 39 34.78 -4.58 -2.02
C GLN A 39 33.33 -4.71 -2.48
N ARG A 40 33.08 -5.69 -3.36
CA ARG A 40 31.78 -5.88 -3.99
C ARG A 40 30.63 -6.11 -2.99
N ASP A 41 30.89 -6.82 -1.91
CA ASP A 41 29.92 -7.10 -0.84
C ASP A 41 29.51 -5.82 -0.11
N VAL A 42 30.46 -4.91 0.17
CA VAL A 42 30.19 -3.59 0.77
C VAL A 42 29.34 -2.72 -0.16
N LEU A 43 29.66 -2.70 -1.46
CA LEU A 43 28.87 -2.00 -2.46
C LEU A 43 27.46 -2.60 -2.59
N GLN A 44 27.33 -3.90 -2.50
CA GLN A 44 26.04 -4.58 -2.50
C GLN A 44 25.20 -4.24 -1.27
N GLN A 45 25.79 -4.14 -0.09
CA GLN A 45 25.12 -3.69 1.11
C GLN A 45 24.64 -2.24 0.98
N LEU A 46 25.47 -1.33 0.44
CA LEU A 46 25.06 0.04 0.14
C LEU A 46 23.84 0.06 -0.79
N ALA A 47 23.90 -0.69 -1.89
CA ALA A 47 22.81 -0.76 -2.86
C ALA A 47 21.51 -1.29 -2.22
N MET A 48 21.62 -2.30 -1.34
CA MET A 48 20.46 -2.83 -0.60
C MET A 48 19.86 -1.82 0.37
N ASN A 49 20.69 -1.07 1.10
CA ASN A 49 20.22 -0.03 2.03
C ASN A 49 19.55 1.13 1.26
N LEU A 50 20.17 1.59 0.18
CA LEU A 50 19.57 2.61 -0.70
C LEU A 50 18.23 2.14 -1.27
N ARG A 51 18.17 0.91 -1.81
CA ARG A 51 16.94 0.34 -2.33
C ARG A 51 15.83 0.28 -1.27
N LYS A 52 16.16 -0.17 -0.06
CA LYS A 52 15.18 -0.23 1.04
C LYS A 52 14.63 1.14 1.44
N ALA A 53 15.48 2.16 1.42
CA ALA A 53 15.08 3.51 1.76
C ALA A 53 14.28 4.20 0.66
N LEU A 54 14.67 3.98 -0.61
CA LEU A 54 14.06 4.64 -1.77
C LEU A 54 12.81 3.91 -2.28
N PHE A 55 12.86 2.57 -2.26
CA PHE A 55 11.84 1.71 -2.88
C PHE A 55 11.41 0.60 -1.91
N PRO A 56 10.72 0.92 -0.81
CA PRO A 56 10.19 -0.09 0.08
C PRO A 56 9.15 -0.96 -0.65
N ILE A 57 9.13 -2.23 -0.34
CA ILE A 57 8.15 -3.17 -0.89
C ILE A 57 6.98 -3.24 0.08
N HIS A 58 5.81 -2.77 -0.35
CA HIS A 58 4.55 -2.94 0.35
C HIS A 58 3.88 -4.22 -0.11
N VAL A 59 3.22 -4.91 0.79
CA VAL A 59 2.59 -6.20 0.53
C VAL A 59 1.09 -6.13 0.77
N ALA A 60 0.30 -6.30 -0.29
CA ALA A 60 -1.11 -6.59 -0.18
C ALA A 60 -1.27 -8.10 0.03
N ALA A 61 -1.53 -8.53 1.27
CA ALA A 61 -1.72 -9.93 1.60
C ALA A 61 -3.14 -10.36 1.21
N ASN A 62 -3.32 -10.72 -0.07
CA ASN A 62 -4.63 -11.07 -0.60
C ASN A 62 -5.16 -12.39 -0.03
N LYS A 63 -6.50 -12.59 -0.11
CA LYS A 63 -7.22 -13.73 0.45
C LYS A 63 -7.08 -13.83 1.97
N SER A 64 -7.03 -12.69 2.65
CA SER A 64 -6.91 -12.64 4.12
C SER A 64 -8.12 -13.22 4.84
N ASP A 65 -9.25 -13.36 4.17
CA ASP A 65 -10.44 -14.08 4.64
C ASP A 65 -10.22 -15.59 4.84
N MET A 66 -9.26 -16.16 4.11
CA MET A 66 -8.88 -17.56 4.15
C MET A 66 -7.57 -17.82 4.91
N ALA A 67 -6.85 -16.75 5.30
CA ALA A 67 -5.54 -16.89 5.93
C ALA A 67 -5.64 -17.47 7.36
N LEU A 68 -4.76 -18.40 7.65
CA LEU A 68 -4.54 -18.86 9.03
C LEU A 68 -3.92 -17.71 9.86
N SER A 69 -4.36 -17.58 11.10
CA SER A 69 -3.81 -16.59 12.05
C SER A 69 -2.28 -16.80 12.20
N GLY A 70 -1.54 -15.69 12.09
CA GLY A 70 -0.08 -15.70 12.25
C GLY A 70 0.75 -15.82 10.97
N VAL A 71 0.15 -16.08 9.80
CA VAL A 71 0.92 -16.18 8.53
C VAL A 71 1.58 -14.84 8.19
N LEU A 72 0.93 -13.71 8.46
CA LEU A 72 1.42 -12.38 8.11
C LEU A 72 2.64 -11.96 8.95
N SER A 73 2.79 -12.47 10.17
CA SER A 73 3.91 -12.15 11.07
C SER A 73 5.26 -12.67 10.58
N ASN A 74 5.27 -13.61 9.65
CA ASN A 74 6.49 -14.22 9.12
C ASN A 74 7.01 -13.53 7.85
N ILE A 75 6.31 -12.52 7.34
CA ILE A 75 6.74 -11.81 6.13
C ILE A 75 7.75 -10.73 6.52
N ASN A 76 8.99 -10.90 6.07
CA ASN A 76 10.04 -9.92 6.28
C ASN A 76 10.05 -8.88 5.15
N THR A 77 9.51 -7.71 5.42
CA THR A 77 9.55 -6.56 4.49
C THR A 77 9.92 -5.29 5.24
N ASN A 78 10.52 -4.34 4.54
CA ASN A 78 10.76 -2.97 5.04
C ASN A 78 9.60 -2.00 4.71
N GLY A 79 8.57 -2.50 4.08
CA GLY A 79 7.30 -1.80 3.84
C GLY A 79 6.22 -2.25 4.80
N ILE A 80 5.00 -1.84 4.52
CA ILE A 80 3.80 -2.26 5.24
C ILE A 80 3.22 -3.53 4.65
N ILE A 81 2.55 -4.32 5.49
CA ILE A 81 1.76 -5.48 5.06
C ILE A 81 0.32 -5.19 5.43
N ILE A 82 -0.56 -5.20 4.45
CA ILE A 82 -1.99 -4.97 4.64
C ILE A 82 -2.76 -6.21 4.20
N PRO A 83 -3.56 -6.81 5.10
CA PRO A 83 -4.48 -7.87 4.72
C PRO A 83 -5.51 -7.35 3.73
N CYS A 84 -5.69 -8.04 2.61
CA CYS A 84 -6.63 -7.64 1.57
C CYS A 84 -7.57 -8.78 1.18
N MET A 85 -8.77 -8.42 0.72
CA MET A 85 -9.80 -9.32 0.20
C MET A 85 -10.26 -8.77 -1.17
N ALA A 86 -9.39 -8.89 -2.18
CA ALA A 86 -9.61 -8.27 -3.49
C ALA A 86 -10.85 -8.81 -4.22
N ASP A 87 -11.16 -10.11 -4.08
CA ASP A 87 -12.34 -10.72 -4.68
C ASP A 87 -13.63 -10.16 -4.07
N MET A 88 -13.63 -9.93 -2.75
CA MET A 88 -14.76 -9.32 -2.05
C MET A 88 -14.94 -7.85 -2.45
N GLU A 89 -13.86 -7.08 -2.51
CA GLU A 89 -13.88 -5.71 -3.02
C GLU A 89 -14.45 -5.63 -4.43
N LEU A 90 -14.01 -6.51 -5.32
CA LEU A 90 -14.51 -6.57 -6.70
C LEU A 90 -16.02 -6.91 -6.74
N ALA A 91 -16.47 -7.84 -5.90
CA ALA A 91 -17.88 -8.22 -5.82
C ALA A 91 -18.76 -7.07 -5.30
N LEU A 92 -18.30 -6.37 -4.25
CA LEU A 92 -18.99 -5.19 -3.70
C LEU A 92 -19.10 -4.06 -4.73
N ARG A 93 -18.01 -3.75 -5.44
CA ARG A 93 -18.01 -2.74 -6.50
C ARG A 93 -18.95 -3.09 -7.66
N ARG A 94 -18.97 -4.34 -8.09
CA ARG A 94 -19.88 -4.81 -9.12
C ARG A 94 -21.34 -4.71 -8.67
N ALA A 95 -21.63 -5.10 -7.43
CA ALA A 95 -22.98 -4.97 -6.88
C ALA A 95 -23.40 -3.50 -6.76
N SER A 96 -22.50 -2.61 -6.36
CA SER A 96 -22.72 -1.16 -6.29
C SER A 96 -22.94 -0.59 -7.70
N SER A 97 -22.10 -0.91 -8.67
CA SER A 97 -22.25 -0.42 -10.06
C SER A 97 -23.53 -0.89 -10.74
N SER A 98 -24.09 -2.03 -10.30
CA SER A 98 -25.40 -2.52 -10.79
C SER A 98 -26.59 -1.99 -10.00
N GLY A 99 -26.38 -1.10 -9.02
CA GLY A 99 -27.43 -0.50 -8.22
C GLY A 99 -28.04 -1.45 -7.17
N MET A 100 -27.41 -2.59 -6.91
CA MET A 100 -27.89 -3.54 -5.89
C MET A 100 -27.61 -3.08 -4.47
N ILE A 101 -26.48 -2.41 -4.27
CA ILE A 101 -26.03 -1.90 -2.96
C ILE A 101 -25.49 -0.48 -3.12
N ASP A 102 -25.47 0.25 -2.03
CA ASP A 102 -24.70 1.48 -1.89
C ASP A 102 -23.46 1.17 -1.04
N TYR A 103 -22.30 1.20 -1.70
CA TYR A 103 -21.01 0.86 -1.10
C TYR A 103 -19.93 1.83 -1.57
N GLU A 104 -19.20 2.38 -0.62
CA GLU A 104 -18.02 3.19 -0.85
C GLU A 104 -16.77 2.39 -0.47
N MET A 105 -15.74 2.48 -1.33
CA MET A 105 -14.48 1.76 -1.13
C MET A 105 -13.81 2.17 0.19
N GLY A 106 -13.41 1.17 0.96
CA GLY A 106 -12.77 1.37 2.27
C GLY A 106 -13.74 1.39 3.45
N CYS A 107 -15.06 1.49 3.20
CA CYS A 107 -16.06 1.40 4.27
C CYS A 107 -16.17 -0.01 4.85
N ASN A 108 -16.58 -0.06 6.11
CA ASN A 108 -16.81 -1.30 6.84
C ASN A 108 -18.25 -1.82 6.73
N GLU A 109 -19.09 -1.11 5.97
CA GLU A 109 -20.50 -1.43 5.79
C GLU A 109 -21.00 -1.00 4.41
N PHE A 110 -22.14 -1.51 4.01
CA PHE A 110 -22.90 -1.09 2.84
C PHE A 110 -24.40 -1.26 3.10
N SER A 111 -25.23 -0.54 2.35
CA SER A 111 -26.67 -0.69 2.37
C SER A 111 -27.17 -1.41 1.12
N ILE A 112 -28.24 -2.21 1.27
CA ILE A 112 -28.91 -2.82 0.12
C ILE A 112 -29.92 -1.82 -0.42
N SER A 113 -29.89 -1.58 -1.72
CA SER A 113 -30.82 -0.67 -2.37
C SER A 113 -32.26 -1.16 -2.26
N ASN A 114 -33.18 -0.28 -1.87
CA ASN A 114 -34.60 -0.59 -1.75
C ASN A 114 -35.25 -0.96 -3.10
N THR A 115 -34.64 -0.59 -4.22
CA THR A 115 -35.09 -0.87 -5.58
C THR A 115 -34.46 -2.14 -6.16
N ALA A 116 -33.55 -2.78 -5.44
CA ALA A 116 -32.85 -3.96 -5.93
C ALA A 116 -33.76 -5.19 -5.94
N ASN A 117 -33.89 -5.81 -7.09
CA ASN A 117 -34.61 -7.08 -7.22
C ASN A 117 -33.60 -8.23 -7.06
N LEU A 118 -33.35 -8.61 -5.79
CA LEU A 118 -32.37 -9.63 -5.43
C LEU A 118 -33.04 -10.99 -5.27
N ASN A 119 -32.42 -12.03 -5.81
CA ASN A 119 -32.81 -13.39 -5.49
C ASN A 119 -32.23 -13.85 -4.13
N GLU A 120 -32.76 -14.93 -3.57
CA GLU A 120 -32.37 -15.45 -2.26
C GLU A 120 -30.84 -15.70 -2.16
N LYS A 121 -30.23 -16.25 -3.21
CA LYS A 121 -28.77 -16.52 -3.23
C LYS A 121 -27.93 -15.23 -3.21
N GLN A 122 -28.37 -14.20 -3.90
CA GLN A 122 -27.72 -12.89 -3.90
C GLN A 122 -27.83 -12.23 -2.52
N LEU A 123 -29.01 -12.30 -1.92
CA LEU A 123 -29.23 -11.76 -0.58
C LEU A 123 -28.37 -12.48 0.47
N GLU A 124 -28.30 -13.81 0.41
CA GLU A 124 -27.45 -14.60 1.32
C GLU A 124 -25.97 -14.24 1.13
N ALA A 125 -25.50 -14.11 -0.12
CA ALA A 125 -24.12 -13.73 -0.41
C ALA A 125 -23.77 -12.33 0.12
N LEU A 126 -24.67 -11.36 -0.07
CA LEU A 126 -24.50 -10.00 0.44
C LEU A 126 -24.49 -9.96 1.99
N ASN A 127 -25.33 -10.73 2.64
CA ASN A 127 -25.35 -10.81 4.10
C ASN A 127 -24.03 -11.40 4.65
N LYS A 128 -23.50 -12.47 4.05
CA LYS A 128 -22.18 -13.01 4.39
C LYS A 128 -21.06 -12.00 4.20
N MET A 129 -21.08 -11.23 3.10
CA MET A 129 -20.11 -10.15 2.87
C MET A 129 -20.22 -9.05 3.92
N ARG A 130 -21.45 -8.68 4.32
CA ARG A 130 -21.70 -7.66 5.37
C ARG A 130 -21.14 -8.10 6.72
N GLU A 131 -21.43 -9.33 7.15
CA GLU A 131 -20.90 -9.88 8.38
C GLU A 131 -19.38 -9.93 8.38
N LYS A 132 -18.78 -10.37 7.27
CA LYS A 132 -17.32 -10.41 7.14
C LYS A 132 -16.74 -9.01 7.19
N LEU A 133 -17.28 -8.05 6.43
CA LEU A 133 -16.83 -6.67 6.40
C LEU A 133 -16.89 -6.02 7.78
N ALA A 134 -18.00 -6.20 8.50
CA ALA A 134 -18.14 -5.72 9.87
C ALA A 134 -17.11 -6.33 10.84
N SER A 135 -16.71 -7.59 10.62
CA SER A 135 -15.73 -8.27 11.47
C SER A 135 -14.28 -7.83 11.24
N VAL A 136 -13.93 -7.40 10.03
CA VAL A 136 -12.55 -7.06 9.64
C VAL A 136 -12.33 -5.55 9.46
N GLY A 137 -13.40 -4.76 9.37
CA GLY A 137 -13.35 -3.30 9.25
C GLY A 137 -13.27 -2.78 7.82
N SER A 138 -12.58 -3.46 6.91
CA SER A 138 -12.51 -3.10 5.48
C SER A 138 -11.99 -4.27 4.65
N THR A 139 -12.04 -4.15 3.34
CA THR A 139 -11.41 -5.11 2.41
C THR A 139 -9.89 -4.96 2.34
N GLY A 140 -9.32 -3.90 2.92
CA GLY A 140 -7.90 -3.57 2.88
C GLY A 140 -7.41 -2.96 1.55
N VAL A 141 -8.20 -3.00 0.50
CA VAL A 141 -7.77 -2.54 -0.84
C VAL A 141 -7.60 -1.02 -0.89
N ALA A 142 -8.49 -0.24 -0.28
CA ALA A 142 -8.34 1.20 -0.17
C ALA A 142 -7.13 1.54 0.69
N GLU A 143 -6.98 0.88 1.82
CA GLU A 143 -5.92 1.14 2.80
C GLU A 143 -4.52 0.99 2.19
N ILE A 144 -4.25 -0.08 1.39
CA ILE A 144 -2.93 -0.23 0.75
C ILE A 144 -2.65 0.88 -0.25
N ILE A 145 -3.67 1.34 -0.99
CA ILE A 145 -3.54 2.43 -1.96
C ILE A 145 -3.24 3.74 -1.23
N ASP A 146 -4.00 4.06 -0.20
CA ASP A 146 -3.83 5.27 0.61
C ASP A 146 -2.45 5.33 1.27
N LYS A 147 -2.02 4.23 1.89
CA LYS A 147 -0.69 4.12 2.49
C LYS A 147 0.43 4.35 1.48
N VAL A 148 0.31 3.80 0.28
CA VAL A 148 1.32 4.02 -0.77
C VAL A 148 1.28 5.46 -1.28
N LEU A 149 0.12 6.01 -1.56
CA LEU A 149 -0.01 7.35 -2.13
C LEU A 149 0.36 8.45 -1.13
N PHE A 150 -0.20 8.40 0.06
CA PHE A 150 -0.10 9.50 1.02
C PHE A 150 1.11 9.34 1.95
N ASP A 151 1.34 8.15 2.51
CA ASP A 151 2.41 7.96 3.48
C ASP A 151 3.78 7.74 2.81
N GLN A 152 3.81 6.96 1.70
CA GLN A 152 5.08 6.64 1.04
C GLN A 152 5.47 7.65 -0.03
N LEU A 153 4.56 8.00 -0.91
CA LEU A 153 4.81 8.92 -2.02
C LEU A 153 4.56 10.39 -1.66
N ASN A 154 4.05 10.66 -0.46
CA ASN A 154 3.69 12.01 0.03
C ASN A 154 2.87 12.80 -1.02
N ARG A 155 1.92 12.12 -1.67
CA ARG A 155 1.03 12.78 -2.64
C ARG A 155 -0.05 13.55 -1.90
N ILE A 156 -0.44 14.67 -2.49
CA ILE A 156 -1.57 15.48 -2.03
C ILE A 156 -2.66 15.46 -3.09
N VAL A 157 -3.90 15.55 -2.66
CA VAL A 157 -5.03 15.73 -3.57
C VAL A 157 -5.18 17.23 -3.82
N VAL A 158 -5.25 17.60 -5.09
CA VAL A 158 -5.46 18.99 -5.52
C VAL A 158 -6.74 19.04 -6.35
N TYR A 159 -7.67 19.87 -5.93
CA TYR A 159 -8.90 20.14 -6.68
C TYR A 159 -8.75 21.47 -7.42
N PRO A 160 -8.96 21.52 -8.74
CA PRO A 160 -9.06 22.80 -9.43
C PRO A 160 -10.32 23.52 -8.92
N VAL A 161 -10.14 24.72 -8.41
CA VAL A 161 -11.26 25.60 -8.03
C VAL A 161 -11.44 26.64 -9.12
N GLN A 162 -12.69 26.90 -9.50
CA GLN A 162 -13.02 28.01 -10.36
C GLN A 162 -12.97 29.28 -9.51
N ASP A 163 -12.38 30.34 -10.05
CA ASP A 163 -12.30 31.62 -9.36
C ASP A 163 -13.74 32.14 -9.18
N GLU A 164 -14.17 32.38 -7.94
CA GLU A 164 -15.51 32.94 -7.64
C GLU A 164 -15.63 34.44 -7.98
N GLY A 165 -14.70 34.98 -8.72
CA GLY A 165 -14.52 36.42 -9.03
C GLY A 165 -14.95 36.84 -10.42
N GLN A 166 -15.88 36.13 -11.11
CA GLN A 166 -16.52 36.63 -12.33
C GLN A 166 -18.02 36.50 -12.29
#